data_583a447955aa0b2893eb914177d02532
#
_entry.id   583a447955aa0b2893eb914177d02532
#
_cell.length_a   1.000
_cell.length_b   1.000
_cell.length_c   1.000
_cell.angle_alpha   90.00
_cell.angle_beta   90.00
_cell.angle_gamma   90.00
#
_symmetry.space_group_name_H-M   'P 1'
#
loop_
_entity.id
_entity.type
_entity.pdbx_description
1 polymer ?
#
loop_
_entity_poly.entity_id
_entity_poly.type
_entity_poly.pdbx_seq_one_letter_code
_entity_poly.pdbx_strand_id
1 'polypeptide(L)'
;MLRIFLRTQSVAAALIFLFACHGQAQDLRSPADPAWSVPQMGALPYDPAGMLVRRGHDLITATYAHIGPAVADEAKRYAGNNLACSNCHLNAGTKKFGIPLWGLKGLFPQYSFEAGKEISIEDRVNSCMTRSMNGKPLPVDSEEMKAFVAFIDFLSTGAKRGETLSGLGAGKMPELKRAADPVRGKAVYARTCAPCHQLDGQGVLRDRHLLNFGYVNPPLWGPDSFNDGAGMATLIAFANFVHFNMPNGTSYTHPRLTQQDAWDVGAYVISQPRPKRADLDKDFPDRLAKPADIPYGPYADGFSQKQHMYGPFGPIRAAIARLKAKKN
;
A
#
# COMPACT_ATOMS: atom_id res chain seq x y z
N MET A 1 21.83 3.13 91.27
CA MET A 1 21.33 4.30 90.53
C MET A 1 21.68 4.11 89.06
N LEU A 2 20.69 3.66 88.27
CA LEU A 2 20.90 3.34 86.84
C LEU A 2 20.06 4.34 86.02
N ARG A 3 20.75 5.18 85.24
CA ARG A 3 20.07 6.16 84.38
C ARG A 3 19.88 5.52 82.99
N ILE A 4 18.59 5.34 82.64
CA ILE A 4 18.17 4.88 81.30
C ILE A 4 18.11 6.09 80.40
N PHE A 5 18.91 6.09 79.29
CA PHE A 5 18.80 7.05 78.21
C PHE A 5 17.83 6.54 77.16
N LEU A 6 16.69 7.19 77.03
CA LEU A 6 15.79 6.98 75.89
C LEU A 6 16.35 7.73 74.64
N ARG A 7 16.68 6.98 73.59
CA ARG A 7 16.93 7.56 72.26
C ARG A 7 15.60 7.61 71.51
N THR A 8 15.18 8.82 71.22
CA THR A 8 14.09 9.14 70.30
C THR A 8 14.60 8.96 68.86
N GLN A 9 14.09 8.00 68.12
CA GLN A 9 14.31 7.88 66.68
C GLN A 9 13.23 8.72 65.95
N SER A 10 13.70 9.73 65.24
CA SER A 10 12.88 10.55 64.32
C SER A 10 12.70 9.74 63.04
N VAL A 11 11.47 9.31 62.72
CA VAL A 11 11.10 8.70 61.46
C VAL A 11 10.83 9.88 60.47
N ALA A 12 11.74 10.06 59.54
CA ALA A 12 11.54 10.94 58.41
C ALA A 12 10.65 10.23 57.37
N ALA A 13 9.41 10.68 57.24
CA ALA A 13 8.52 10.20 56.19
C ALA A 13 8.95 10.83 54.87
N ALA A 14 9.54 10.03 53.98
CA ALA A 14 9.81 10.41 52.61
C ALA A 14 8.50 10.35 51.79
N LEU A 15 7.95 11.51 51.49
CA LEU A 15 6.86 11.65 50.52
C LEU A 15 7.39 11.44 49.11
N ILE A 16 7.14 10.24 48.56
CA ILE A 16 7.41 9.95 47.16
C ILE A 16 6.30 10.62 46.35
N PHE A 17 6.60 11.72 45.71
CA PHE A 17 5.76 12.33 44.68
C PHE A 17 5.84 11.44 43.42
N LEU A 18 4.86 10.59 43.21
CA LEU A 18 4.60 9.94 41.93
C LEU A 18 4.13 11.01 40.95
N PHE A 19 5.04 11.56 40.18
CA PHE A 19 4.69 12.28 38.95
C PHE A 19 4.10 11.27 37.98
N ALA A 20 2.78 11.21 37.93
CA ALA A 20 2.07 10.54 36.85
C ALA A 20 2.34 11.37 35.57
N CYS A 21 3.33 10.96 34.78
CA CYS A 21 3.47 11.40 33.40
C CYS A 21 2.23 10.93 32.63
N HIS A 22 1.19 11.74 32.62
CA HIS A 22 0.14 11.66 31.62
C HIS A 22 0.77 12.11 30.31
N GLY A 23 1.44 11.17 29.64
CA GLY A 23 1.79 11.32 28.24
C GLY A 23 0.48 11.46 27.47
N GLN A 24 0.05 12.68 27.20
CA GLN A 24 -0.95 12.94 26.19
C GLN A 24 -0.35 12.39 24.90
N ALA A 25 -0.90 11.27 24.40
CA ALA A 25 -0.66 10.82 23.05
C ALA A 25 -1.08 12.00 22.16
N GLN A 26 -0.13 12.80 21.72
CA GLN A 26 -0.37 13.81 20.72
C GLN A 26 -0.91 13.09 19.49
N ASP A 27 -2.16 13.38 19.18
CA ASP A 27 -2.83 12.93 17.98
C ASP A 27 -2.02 13.47 16.79
N LEU A 28 -1.15 12.63 16.23
CA LEU A 28 -0.29 12.95 15.08
C LEU A 28 -1.11 13.02 13.78
N ARG A 29 -2.39 13.42 13.86
CA ARG A 29 -3.17 13.75 12.68
C ARG A 29 -2.50 14.95 12.02
N SER A 30 -2.11 14.77 10.76
CA SER A 30 -1.74 15.90 9.92
C SER A 30 -2.84 16.96 10.01
N PRO A 31 -2.49 18.27 10.04
CA PRO A 31 -3.48 19.32 10.01
C PRO A 31 -4.53 19.00 8.95
N ALA A 32 -5.82 19.14 9.32
CA ALA A 32 -6.90 18.90 8.39
C ALA A 32 -6.65 19.74 7.13
N ASP A 33 -6.41 19.06 5.99
CA ASP A 33 -6.36 19.72 4.69
C ASP A 33 -7.80 19.90 4.27
N PRO A 34 -8.34 21.13 4.18
CA PRO A 34 -9.74 21.37 3.83
C PRO A 34 -10.12 20.76 2.47
N ALA A 35 -9.14 20.60 1.58
CA ALA A 35 -9.32 19.95 0.29
C ALA A 35 -9.37 18.41 0.39
N TRP A 36 -9.05 17.82 1.55
CA TRP A 36 -9.08 16.38 1.79
C TRP A 36 -10.20 16.02 2.76
N SER A 37 -11.46 16.17 2.29
CA SER A 37 -12.65 15.86 3.09
C SER A 37 -13.16 14.46 2.76
N VAL A 38 -12.86 13.51 3.63
CA VAL A 38 -13.31 12.13 3.49
C VAL A 38 -14.68 11.94 4.13
N PRO A 39 -15.67 11.38 3.41
CA PRO A 39 -16.99 11.07 3.98
C PRO A 39 -16.87 10.10 5.16
N GLN A 40 -17.71 10.31 6.19
CA GLN A 40 -17.71 9.51 7.41
C GLN A 40 -18.67 8.32 7.29
N MET A 41 -18.18 7.10 7.49
CA MET A 41 -19.00 5.88 7.48
C MET A 41 -20.17 5.90 8.47
N GLY A 42 -20.01 6.59 9.61
CA GLY A 42 -21.05 6.74 10.62
C GLY A 42 -22.27 7.55 10.16
N ALA A 43 -22.12 8.38 9.14
CA ALA A 43 -23.22 9.18 8.59
C ALA A 43 -24.08 8.43 7.55
N LEU A 44 -23.70 7.21 7.19
CA LEU A 44 -24.45 6.41 6.21
C LEU A 44 -25.80 5.95 6.77
N PRO A 45 -26.92 6.05 6.01
CA PRO A 45 -28.19 5.50 6.42
C PRO A 45 -28.17 3.96 6.46
N TYR A 46 -29.11 3.37 7.18
CA TYR A 46 -29.35 1.91 7.21
C TYR A 46 -30.39 1.49 6.16
N ASP A 47 -30.19 1.94 4.93
CA ASP A 47 -30.99 1.55 3.76
C ASP A 47 -30.14 0.64 2.84
N PRO A 48 -30.70 0.07 1.75
CA PRO A 48 -29.99 -0.80 0.84
C PRO A 48 -28.71 -0.17 0.27
N ALA A 49 -28.72 1.13 -0.06
CA ALA A 49 -27.54 1.82 -0.58
C ALA A 49 -26.44 1.96 0.47
N GLY A 50 -26.78 2.39 1.68
CA GLY A 50 -25.82 2.49 2.80
C GLY A 50 -25.27 1.12 3.20
N MET A 51 -26.08 0.07 3.16
CA MET A 51 -25.62 -1.31 3.42
C MET A 51 -24.66 -1.80 2.36
N LEU A 52 -24.88 -1.46 1.08
CA LEU A 52 -23.97 -1.81 0.00
C LEU A 52 -22.59 -1.13 0.17
N VAL A 53 -22.58 0.15 0.58
CA VAL A 53 -21.33 0.87 0.90
C VAL A 53 -20.61 0.22 2.08
N ARG A 54 -21.31 -0.16 3.16
CA ARG A 54 -20.71 -0.88 4.29
C ARG A 54 -20.09 -2.20 3.85
N ARG A 55 -20.81 -2.94 3.01
CA ARG A 55 -20.28 -4.19 2.42
C ARG A 55 -19.00 -3.95 1.63
N GLY A 56 -18.93 -2.86 0.85
CA GLY A 56 -17.71 -2.46 0.14
C GLY A 56 -16.55 -2.13 1.07
N HIS A 57 -16.83 -1.41 2.17
CA HIS A 57 -15.84 -1.17 3.21
C HIS A 57 -15.29 -2.47 3.82
N ASP A 58 -16.16 -3.44 4.13
CA ASP A 58 -15.76 -4.74 4.68
C ASP A 58 -14.89 -5.51 3.69
N LEU A 59 -15.27 -5.53 2.40
CA LEU A 59 -14.47 -6.12 1.33
C LEU A 59 -13.08 -5.48 1.22
N ILE A 60 -12.95 -4.17 1.35
CA ILE A 60 -11.65 -3.46 1.32
C ILE A 60 -10.80 -3.79 2.56
N THR A 61 -11.41 -3.87 3.74
CA THR A 61 -10.69 -4.01 5.01
C THR A 61 -10.42 -5.45 5.41
N ALA A 62 -11.24 -6.38 4.94
CA ALA A 62 -11.18 -7.81 5.26
C ALA A 62 -11.39 -8.69 4.02
N THR A 63 -10.79 -8.35 2.88
CA THR A 63 -10.90 -9.07 1.60
C THR A 63 -10.71 -10.57 1.79
N TYR A 64 -9.69 -10.96 2.57
CA TYR A 64 -9.37 -12.36 2.91
C TYR A 64 -10.54 -13.12 3.53
N ALA A 65 -11.38 -12.45 4.33
CA ALA A 65 -12.50 -13.08 5.04
C ALA A 65 -13.75 -13.25 4.17
N HIS A 66 -13.88 -12.47 3.11
CA HIS A 66 -15.08 -12.43 2.27
C HIS A 66 -14.92 -13.11 0.93
N ILE A 67 -13.76 -12.97 0.31
CA ILE A 67 -13.46 -13.49 -1.04
C ILE A 67 -12.04 -14.07 -1.15
N GLY A 68 -11.40 -14.34 0.01
CA GLY A 68 -10.05 -14.91 0.09
C GLY A 68 -10.02 -16.42 -0.19
N PRO A 69 -8.81 -16.99 -0.27
CA PRO A 69 -8.63 -18.40 -0.63
C PRO A 69 -9.16 -19.39 0.42
N ALA A 70 -9.30 -18.95 1.68
CA ALA A 70 -9.79 -19.77 2.80
C ALA A 70 -11.29 -19.60 3.09
N VAL A 71 -12.04 -18.84 2.27
CA VAL A 71 -13.49 -18.70 2.41
C VAL A 71 -14.17 -20.04 2.15
N ALA A 72 -15.17 -20.39 3.00
CA ALA A 72 -15.86 -21.69 2.94
C ALA A 72 -16.53 -21.92 1.58
N ASP A 73 -17.23 -20.91 1.06
CA ASP A 73 -17.84 -20.95 -0.27
C ASP A 73 -16.78 -20.80 -1.36
N GLU A 74 -16.44 -21.88 -2.04
CA GLU A 74 -15.43 -21.90 -3.10
C GLU A 74 -15.78 -20.99 -4.29
N ALA A 75 -17.06 -20.78 -4.57
CA ALA A 75 -17.50 -19.90 -5.65
C ALA A 75 -17.12 -18.43 -5.37
N LYS A 76 -16.95 -18.08 -4.10
CA LYS A 76 -16.53 -16.74 -3.64
C LYS A 76 -15.02 -16.57 -3.47
N ARG A 77 -14.21 -17.57 -3.73
CA ARG A 77 -12.74 -17.50 -3.66
C ARG A 77 -12.17 -16.77 -4.88
N TYR A 78 -12.25 -15.45 -4.87
CA TYR A 78 -11.73 -14.59 -5.95
C TYR A 78 -10.30 -14.14 -5.71
N ALA A 79 -9.91 -13.78 -4.47
CA ALA A 79 -8.53 -13.48 -4.14
C ALA A 79 -7.70 -14.78 -4.03
N GLY A 80 -6.47 -14.73 -4.51
CA GLY A 80 -5.52 -15.86 -4.48
C GLY A 80 -4.50 -15.75 -3.33
N ASN A 81 -4.62 -14.70 -2.49
CA ASN A 81 -3.82 -14.51 -1.27
C ASN A 81 -4.71 -14.00 -0.13
N ASN A 82 -4.17 -14.02 1.10
CA ASN A 82 -4.89 -13.59 2.31
C ASN A 82 -4.63 -12.12 2.67
N LEU A 83 -4.29 -11.29 1.69
CA LEU A 83 -4.19 -9.84 1.86
C LEU A 83 -5.59 -9.21 1.98
N ALA A 84 -5.62 -7.99 2.51
CA ALA A 84 -6.74 -7.06 2.35
C ALA A 84 -6.32 -5.92 1.40
N CYS A 85 -7.27 -5.35 0.68
CA CYS A 85 -7.00 -4.16 -0.15
C CYS A 85 -6.40 -3.02 0.70
N SER A 86 -6.83 -2.90 1.95
CA SER A 86 -6.34 -1.92 2.93
C SER A 86 -4.87 -2.14 3.36
N ASN A 87 -4.23 -3.26 3.02
CA ASN A 87 -2.80 -3.43 3.25
C ASN A 87 -1.96 -2.47 2.37
N CYS A 88 -2.46 -2.07 1.20
CA CYS A 88 -1.87 -1.08 0.32
C CYS A 88 -2.67 0.23 0.30
N HIS A 89 -4.00 0.16 0.30
CA HIS A 89 -4.91 1.31 0.36
C HIS A 89 -5.16 1.69 1.82
N LEU A 90 -4.17 2.35 2.43
CA LEU A 90 -4.12 2.59 3.88
C LEU A 90 -5.34 3.34 4.42
N ASN A 91 -5.75 2.99 5.65
CA ASN A 91 -6.94 3.52 6.31
C ASN A 91 -8.20 3.33 5.44
N ALA A 92 -8.41 2.11 4.91
CA ALA A 92 -9.51 1.80 4.00
C ALA A 92 -9.57 2.74 2.78
N GLY A 93 -8.42 3.17 2.27
CA GLY A 93 -8.32 4.04 1.10
C GLY A 93 -8.53 5.52 1.39
N THR A 94 -8.41 5.95 2.64
CA THR A 94 -8.61 7.35 3.03
C THR A 94 -7.32 8.09 3.37
N LYS A 95 -6.19 7.38 3.51
CA LYS A 95 -4.91 8.01 3.87
C LYS A 95 -4.28 8.72 2.67
N LYS A 96 -4.03 10.02 2.81
CA LYS A 96 -3.31 10.84 1.83
C LYS A 96 -1.92 10.25 1.54
N PHE A 97 -1.56 10.08 0.27
CA PHE A 97 -0.34 9.39 -0.20
C PHE A 97 -0.19 7.93 0.26
N GLY A 98 -1.22 7.34 0.86
CA GLY A 98 -1.31 5.91 1.18
C GLY A 98 -2.09 5.13 0.13
N ILE A 99 -1.95 5.48 -1.14
CA ILE A 99 -2.70 4.95 -2.29
C ILE A 99 -4.21 5.08 -2.03
N PRO A 100 -4.74 6.29 -1.81
CA PRO A 100 -6.14 6.46 -1.46
C PRO A 100 -7.09 6.03 -2.58
N LEU A 101 -8.30 5.64 -2.16
CA LEU A 101 -9.45 5.42 -3.05
C LEU A 101 -10.34 6.68 -3.14
N TRP A 102 -10.12 7.65 -2.26
CA TRP A 102 -10.83 8.93 -2.25
C TRP A 102 -10.65 9.68 -3.57
N GLY A 103 -11.75 10.16 -4.12
CA GLY A 103 -11.76 10.89 -5.40
C GLY A 103 -11.51 10.04 -6.64
N LEU A 104 -11.31 8.71 -6.49
CA LEU A 104 -10.90 7.84 -7.59
C LEU A 104 -11.97 7.73 -8.68
N LYS A 105 -13.28 7.76 -8.34
CA LYS A 105 -14.37 7.70 -9.32
C LYS A 105 -14.26 8.78 -10.39
N GLY A 106 -13.86 10.00 -10.00
CA GLY A 106 -13.73 11.14 -10.93
C GLY A 106 -12.66 10.97 -12.01
N LEU A 107 -11.78 9.96 -11.86
CA LEU A 107 -10.72 9.65 -12.82
C LEU A 107 -11.14 8.62 -13.88
N PHE A 108 -12.29 7.94 -13.70
CA PHE A 108 -12.76 6.90 -14.62
C PHE A 108 -13.99 7.34 -15.41
N PRO A 109 -14.19 6.84 -16.65
CA PRO A 109 -13.25 5.97 -17.40
C PRO A 109 -11.97 6.71 -17.78
N GLN A 110 -10.84 5.95 -17.90
CA GLN A 110 -9.56 6.51 -18.32
C GLN A 110 -8.79 5.54 -19.22
N TYR A 111 -7.93 6.09 -20.08
CA TYR A 111 -7.04 5.25 -20.90
C TYR A 111 -5.96 4.60 -20.03
N SER A 112 -5.85 3.28 -20.10
CA SER A 112 -4.80 2.50 -19.46
C SER A 112 -3.72 2.13 -20.48
N PHE A 113 -2.52 2.66 -20.32
CA PHE A 113 -1.37 2.28 -21.14
C PHE A 113 -0.99 0.81 -20.92
N GLU A 114 -1.21 0.27 -19.70
CA GLU A 114 -0.98 -1.15 -19.38
C GLU A 114 -1.90 -2.05 -20.20
N ALA A 115 -3.19 -1.73 -20.27
CA ALA A 115 -4.17 -2.50 -21.02
C ALA A 115 -4.27 -2.10 -22.50
N GLY A 116 -3.74 -0.95 -22.90
CA GLY A 116 -3.84 -0.38 -24.26
C GLY A 116 -5.24 0.04 -24.68
N LYS A 117 -6.13 0.28 -23.71
CA LYS A 117 -7.54 0.64 -23.95
C LYS A 117 -8.09 1.54 -22.85
N GLU A 118 -9.26 2.14 -23.08
CA GLU A 118 -10.03 2.76 -22.02
C GLU A 118 -10.55 1.69 -21.05
N ILE A 119 -10.47 1.97 -19.74
CA ILE A 119 -10.90 1.09 -18.68
C ILE A 119 -11.90 1.79 -17.74
N SER A 120 -12.84 1.02 -17.22
CA SER A 120 -13.76 1.44 -16.17
C SER A 120 -13.16 1.28 -14.77
N ILE A 121 -13.91 1.68 -13.75
CA ILE A 121 -13.53 1.45 -12.34
C ILE A 121 -13.55 -0.05 -12.00
N GLU A 122 -14.47 -0.81 -12.57
CA GLU A 122 -14.59 -2.26 -12.43
C GLU A 122 -13.37 -2.97 -13.05
N ASP A 123 -12.94 -2.54 -14.24
CA ASP A 123 -11.70 -3.03 -14.86
C ASP A 123 -10.50 -2.75 -13.95
N ARG A 124 -10.46 -1.58 -13.29
CA ARG A 124 -9.39 -1.23 -12.35
C ARG A 124 -9.41 -2.12 -11.11
N VAL A 125 -10.59 -2.39 -10.53
CA VAL A 125 -10.75 -3.34 -9.42
C VAL A 125 -10.26 -4.72 -9.86
N ASN A 126 -10.66 -5.20 -11.03
CA ASN A 126 -10.24 -6.50 -11.56
C ASN A 126 -8.75 -6.58 -11.88
N SER A 127 -8.13 -5.48 -12.29
CA SER A 127 -6.65 -5.41 -12.39
C SER A 127 -6.00 -5.65 -11.02
N CYS A 128 -6.53 -5.07 -9.93
CA CYS A 128 -6.03 -5.33 -8.58
C CYS A 128 -6.29 -6.79 -8.15
N MET A 129 -7.47 -7.35 -8.44
CA MET A 129 -7.80 -8.74 -8.12
C MET A 129 -6.82 -9.73 -8.75
N THR A 130 -6.48 -9.54 -10.02
CA THR A 130 -5.59 -10.45 -10.76
C THR A 130 -4.10 -10.20 -10.55
N ARG A 131 -3.71 -9.06 -9.95
CA ARG A 131 -2.31 -8.66 -9.71
C ARG A 131 -1.98 -8.58 -8.22
N SER A 132 -2.53 -7.61 -7.52
CA SER A 132 -2.26 -7.41 -6.08
C SER A 132 -2.82 -8.53 -5.22
N MET A 133 -4.02 -9.01 -5.55
CA MET A 133 -4.65 -10.12 -4.84
C MET A 133 -4.29 -11.49 -5.43
N ASN A 134 -3.46 -11.55 -6.48
CA ASN A 134 -2.99 -12.78 -7.12
C ASN A 134 -4.12 -13.80 -7.43
N GLY A 135 -5.30 -13.32 -7.75
CA GLY A 135 -6.53 -14.08 -7.90
C GLY A 135 -7.13 -14.02 -9.29
N LYS A 136 -8.44 -14.14 -9.35
CA LYS A 136 -9.27 -14.10 -10.57
C LYS A 136 -10.18 -12.86 -10.58
N PRO A 137 -10.63 -12.41 -11.77
CA PRO A 137 -11.51 -11.25 -11.86
C PRO A 137 -12.88 -11.57 -11.25
N LEU A 138 -13.50 -10.55 -10.64
CA LEU A 138 -14.90 -10.58 -10.23
C LEU A 138 -15.81 -10.40 -11.46
N PRO A 139 -16.95 -11.10 -11.55
CA PRO A 139 -18.00 -10.73 -12.50
C PRO A 139 -18.43 -9.27 -12.27
N VAL A 140 -18.61 -8.53 -13.36
CA VAL A 140 -18.92 -7.07 -13.28
C VAL A 140 -20.27 -6.82 -12.60
N ASP A 141 -21.21 -7.73 -12.75
CA ASP A 141 -22.55 -7.69 -12.17
C ASP A 141 -22.66 -8.33 -10.77
N SER A 142 -21.54 -8.88 -10.24
CA SER A 142 -21.52 -9.47 -8.89
C SER A 142 -21.83 -8.48 -7.80
N GLU A 143 -22.37 -8.95 -6.68
CA GLU A 143 -22.63 -8.12 -5.50
C GLU A 143 -21.34 -7.56 -4.92
N GLU A 144 -20.26 -8.34 -4.95
CA GLU A 144 -18.93 -7.92 -4.50
C GLU A 144 -18.41 -6.74 -5.33
N MET A 145 -18.51 -6.81 -6.67
CA MET A 145 -18.10 -5.72 -7.54
C MET A 145 -18.95 -4.47 -7.31
N LYS A 146 -20.27 -4.61 -7.24
CA LYS A 146 -21.18 -3.50 -6.92
C LYS A 146 -20.84 -2.85 -5.57
N ALA A 147 -20.50 -3.65 -4.57
CA ALA A 147 -20.11 -3.15 -3.26
C ALA A 147 -18.77 -2.41 -3.28
N PHE A 148 -17.74 -2.92 -3.99
CA PHE A 148 -16.47 -2.19 -4.19
C PHE A 148 -16.71 -0.84 -4.85
N VAL A 149 -17.48 -0.80 -5.92
CA VAL A 149 -17.79 0.44 -6.66
C VAL A 149 -18.58 1.40 -5.78
N ALA A 150 -19.59 0.93 -5.04
CA ALA A 150 -20.39 1.77 -4.16
C ALA A 150 -19.54 2.41 -3.05
N PHE A 151 -18.56 1.68 -2.48
CA PHE A 151 -17.66 2.25 -1.49
C PHE A 151 -16.70 3.28 -2.09
N ILE A 152 -16.12 3.03 -3.28
CA ILE A 152 -15.26 3.99 -3.98
C ILE A 152 -16.06 5.24 -4.36
N ASP A 153 -17.30 5.08 -4.79
CA ASP A 153 -18.22 6.19 -5.11
C ASP A 153 -18.51 7.03 -3.88
N PHE A 154 -18.83 6.37 -2.75
CA PHE A 154 -19.03 7.04 -1.47
C PHE A 154 -17.80 7.84 -1.06
N LEU A 155 -16.61 7.24 -1.10
CA LEU A 155 -15.37 7.94 -0.79
C LEU A 155 -15.12 9.13 -1.74
N SER A 156 -15.63 9.09 -2.95
CA SER A 156 -15.46 10.15 -3.94
C SER A 156 -16.50 11.27 -3.82
N THR A 157 -17.43 11.19 -2.85
CA THR A 157 -18.41 12.24 -2.59
C THR A 157 -17.72 13.56 -2.27
N GLY A 158 -18.05 14.61 -3.01
CA GLY A 158 -17.44 15.95 -2.87
C GLY A 158 -16.16 16.17 -3.70
N ALA A 159 -15.57 15.12 -4.27
CA ALA A 159 -14.47 15.26 -5.23
C ALA A 159 -15.02 15.65 -6.62
N LYS A 160 -14.45 16.67 -7.24
CA LYS A 160 -14.86 17.11 -8.58
C LYS A 160 -14.22 16.23 -9.65
N ARG A 161 -15.00 15.88 -10.69
CA ARG A 161 -14.49 15.09 -11.81
C ARG A 161 -13.38 15.86 -12.54
N GLY A 162 -12.26 15.18 -12.81
CA GLY A 162 -11.09 15.75 -13.49
C GLY A 162 -10.24 16.68 -12.64
N GLU A 163 -10.56 16.87 -11.36
CA GLU A 163 -9.73 17.64 -10.44
C GLU A 163 -8.45 16.89 -10.10
N THR A 164 -7.31 17.57 -10.22
CA THR A 164 -6.04 17.01 -9.74
C THR A 164 -5.98 17.14 -8.23
N LEU A 165 -6.34 16.06 -7.55
CA LEU A 165 -6.35 16.02 -6.08
C LEU A 165 -4.94 15.80 -5.53
N SER A 166 -4.49 16.72 -4.68
CA SER A 166 -3.24 16.52 -3.94
C SER A 166 -3.38 15.35 -2.98
N GLY A 167 -2.41 14.45 -2.97
CA GLY A 167 -2.40 13.30 -2.05
C GLY A 167 -2.80 11.97 -2.65
N LEU A 168 -3.13 11.93 -3.95
CA LEU A 168 -3.34 10.67 -4.67
C LEU A 168 -2.02 9.89 -4.83
N GLY A 169 -2.15 8.57 -5.03
CA GLY A 169 -1.01 7.67 -5.21
C GLY A 169 -0.20 7.47 -3.93
N ALA A 170 1.08 7.18 -4.09
CA ALA A 170 2.01 6.86 -3.01
C ALA A 170 2.99 8.01 -2.66
N GLY A 171 2.71 9.22 -3.15
CA GLY A 171 3.66 10.33 -3.08
C GLY A 171 4.72 10.26 -4.18
N LYS A 172 5.66 11.20 -4.16
CA LYS A 172 6.72 11.27 -5.18
C LYS A 172 8.03 11.78 -4.56
N MET A 173 9.06 10.97 -4.63
CA MET A 173 10.44 11.34 -4.29
C MET A 173 11.25 11.67 -5.55
N PRO A 174 12.33 12.45 -5.45
CA PRO A 174 13.37 12.49 -6.48
C PRO A 174 13.94 11.10 -6.75
N GLU A 175 14.20 10.81 -8.03
CA GLU A 175 14.83 9.54 -8.40
C GLU A 175 16.33 9.58 -8.13
N LEU A 176 16.89 8.40 -7.81
CA LEU A 176 18.33 8.27 -7.65
C LEU A 176 19.02 8.41 -9.01
N LYS A 177 20.18 9.09 -9.02
CA LYS A 177 21.07 9.14 -10.19
C LYS A 177 21.87 7.84 -10.39
N ARG A 178 21.90 6.96 -9.38
CA ARG A 178 22.48 5.61 -9.41
C ARG A 178 21.39 4.54 -9.43
N ALA A 179 21.76 3.30 -9.69
CA ALA A 179 20.88 2.18 -9.42
C ALA A 179 20.60 2.07 -7.91
N ALA A 180 19.40 1.66 -7.54
CA ALA A 180 19.09 1.29 -6.17
C ALA A 180 19.83 -0.02 -5.81
N ASP A 181 20.28 -0.13 -4.57
CA ASP A 181 21.18 -1.20 -4.12
C ASP A 181 20.44 -2.18 -3.19
N PRO A 182 20.07 -3.38 -3.66
CA PRO A 182 19.40 -4.36 -2.84
C PRO A 182 20.26 -4.91 -1.69
N VAL A 183 21.61 -4.84 -1.77
CA VAL A 183 22.49 -5.28 -0.68
C VAL A 183 22.40 -4.30 0.49
N ARG A 184 22.48 -3.01 0.21
CA ARG A 184 22.21 -1.96 1.22
C ARG A 184 20.77 -2.04 1.71
N GLY A 185 19.83 -2.28 0.81
CA GLY A 185 18.42 -2.44 1.12
C GLY A 185 18.14 -3.57 2.11
N LYS A 186 18.87 -4.69 2.03
CA LYS A 186 18.78 -5.79 3.00
C LYS A 186 19.11 -5.33 4.42
N ALA A 187 20.14 -4.50 4.59
CA ALA A 187 20.50 -3.98 5.90
C ALA A 187 19.42 -3.00 6.44
N VAL A 188 18.85 -2.16 5.55
CA VAL A 188 17.71 -1.28 5.91
C VAL A 188 16.51 -2.13 6.32
N TYR A 189 16.19 -3.15 5.54
CA TYR A 189 15.08 -4.07 5.83
C TYR A 189 15.22 -4.72 7.21
N ALA A 190 16.37 -5.30 7.50
CA ALA A 190 16.61 -6.01 8.76
C ALA A 190 16.40 -5.13 9.99
N ARG A 191 16.85 -3.87 9.96
CA ARG A 191 16.71 -2.96 11.11
C ARG A 191 15.36 -2.27 11.21
N THR A 192 14.65 -2.05 10.08
CA THR A 192 13.48 -1.16 10.06
C THR A 192 12.18 -1.88 9.73
N CYS A 193 12.21 -2.91 8.89
CA CYS A 193 11.01 -3.58 8.36
C CYS A 193 10.78 -4.94 9.01
N ALA A 194 11.86 -5.71 9.24
CA ALA A 194 11.79 -7.06 9.77
C ALA A 194 11.12 -7.18 11.16
N PRO A 195 11.19 -6.19 12.08
CA PRO A 195 10.47 -6.26 13.34
C PRO A 195 8.95 -6.45 13.17
N CYS A 196 8.36 -5.96 12.07
CA CYS A 196 6.94 -6.13 11.76
C CYS A 196 6.71 -7.17 10.66
N HIS A 197 7.51 -7.15 9.59
CA HIS A 197 7.29 -8.00 8.42
C HIS A 197 8.09 -9.31 8.45
N GLN A 198 8.79 -9.59 9.54
CA GLN A 198 9.69 -10.72 9.77
C GLN A 198 10.91 -10.71 8.83
N LEU A 199 11.97 -11.44 9.21
CA LEU A 199 13.21 -11.53 8.41
C LEU A 199 13.00 -12.21 7.06
N ASP A 200 12.05 -13.15 7.00
CA ASP A 200 11.65 -13.86 5.79
C ASP A 200 10.60 -13.12 4.94
N GLY A 201 10.13 -11.94 5.42
CA GLY A 201 9.15 -11.12 4.72
C GLY A 201 7.74 -11.67 4.64
N GLN A 202 7.45 -12.75 5.39
CA GLN A 202 6.13 -13.42 5.36
C GLN A 202 5.09 -12.73 6.26
N GLY A 203 5.50 -11.67 6.97
CA GLY A 203 4.58 -10.90 7.82
C GLY A 203 4.13 -11.65 9.08
N VAL A 204 3.08 -11.15 9.70
CA VAL A 204 2.51 -11.72 10.93
C VAL A 204 1.00 -11.89 10.74
N LEU A 205 0.53 -13.11 10.77
CA LEU A 205 -0.89 -13.44 10.77
C LEU A 205 -1.58 -12.90 12.03
N ARG A 206 -2.86 -12.52 11.91
CA ARG A 206 -3.71 -12.17 13.08
C ARG A 206 -3.93 -13.38 13.98
N ASP A 207 -4.16 -14.52 13.36
CA ASP A 207 -4.17 -15.81 14.03
C ASP A 207 -3.23 -16.75 13.26
N ARG A 208 -2.20 -17.26 13.96
CA ARG A 208 -1.18 -18.14 13.37
C ARG A 208 -1.74 -19.46 12.81
N HIS A 209 -2.97 -19.83 13.19
CA HIS A 209 -3.62 -21.07 12.76
C HIS A 209 -4.69 -20.86 11.70
N LEU A 210 -5.13 -19.61 11.48
CA LEU A 210 -6.30 -19.30 10.65
C LEU A 210 -5.98 -18.21 9.62
N LEU A 211 -5.69 -18.60 8.40
CA LEU A 211 -5.39 -17.70 7.28
C LEU A 211 -6.55 -16.74 6.95
N ASN A 212 -7.79 -17.18 7.17
CA ASN A 212 -8.99 -16.37 6.91
C ASN A 212 -9.17 -15.20 7.88
N PHE A 213 -8.25 -15.00 8.84
CA PHE A 213 -8.18 -13.80 9.67
C PHE A 213 -7.20 -12.75 9.12
N GLY A 214 -6.47 -13.07 8.02
CA GLY A 214 -5.51 -12.18 7.38
C GLY A 214 -4.31 -11.85 8.26
N TYR A 215 -3.70 -10.71 8.00
CA TYR A 215 -2.43 -10.31 8.60
C TYR A 215 -2.57 -9.10 9.54
N VAL A 216 -1.80 -9.11 10.63
CA VAL A 216 -1.47 -7.90 11.40
C VAL A 216 -0.47 -7.06 10.59
N ASN A 217 0.59 -7.69 10.10
CA ASN A 217 1.57 -7.09 9.20
C ASN A 217 1.65 -7.97 7.94
N PRO A 218 1.32 -7.45 6.75
CA PRO A 218 1.21 -8.28 5.55
C PRO A 218 2.58 -8.80 5.07
N PRO A 219 2.60 -9.93 4.32
CA PRO A 219 3.80 -10.38 3.63
C PRO A 219 4.18 -9.40 2.53
N LEU A 220 5.49 -9.15 2.37
CA LEU A 220 6.03 -8.29 1.33
C LEU A 220 6.52 -9.07 0.11
N TRP A 221 6.74 -10.36 0.26
CA TRP A 221 7.08 -11.33 -0.80
C TRP A 221 6.65 -12.74 -0.39
N GLY A 222 6.94 -13.74 -1.20
CA GLY A 222 6.55 -15.13 -0.95
C GLY A 222 5.16 -15.47 -1.49
N PRO A 223 4.67 -16.68 -1.21
CA PRO A 223 3.51 -17.25 -1.90
C PRO A 223 2.19 -16.51 -1.62
N ASP A 224 2.05 -15.93 -0.43
CA ASP A 224 0.80 -15.23 -0.02
C ASP A 224 0.89 -13.71 -0.21
N SER A 225 1.84 -13.23 -1.02
CA SER A 225 2.00 -11.82 -1.38
C SER A 225 1.40 -11.52 -2.77
N PHE A 226 1.50 -10.26 -3.18
CA PHE A 226 1.15 -9.81 -4.52
C PHE A 226 2.08 -10.41 -5.59
N ASN A 227 1.59 -10.59 -6.82
CA ASN A 227 2.40 -11.15 -7.90
C ASN A 227 3.30 -10.10 -8.59
N ASP A 228 4.16 -10.56 -9.49
CA ASP A 228 5.15 -9.72 -10.19
C ASP A 228 4.54 -8.74 -11.21
N GLY A 229 3.26 -8.86 -11.54
CA GLY A 229 2.51 -7.89 -12.33
C GLY A 229 1.82 -6.79 -11.51
N ALA A 230 1.90 -6.83 -10.18
CA ALA A 230 1.28 -5.83 -9.32
C ALA A 230 2.03 -4.48 -9.38
N GLY A 231 1.31 -3.36 -9.25
CA GLY A 231 1.94 -2.04 -9.20
C GLY A 231 2.98 -1.89 -8.08
N MET A 232 2.77 -2.56 -6.95
CA MET A 232 3.75 -2.59 -5.84
C MET A 232 4.99 -3.46 -6.13
N ALA A 233 5.02 -4.18 -7.23
CA ALA A 233 6.23 -4.88 -7.72
C ALA A 233 7.17 -3.97 -8.50
N THR A 234 6.82 -2.70 -8.71
CA THR A 234 7.68 -1.69 -9.36
C THR A 234 8.42 -0.86 -8.31
N LEU A 235 9.66 -0.49 -8.63
CA LEU A 235 10.53 0.18 -7.67
C LEU A 235 10.04 1.58 -7.30
N ILE A 236 9.59 2.36 -8.28
CA ILE A 236 9.15 3.75 -8.03
C ILE A 236 7.93 3.77 -7.12
N ALA A 237 6.92 2.92 -7.39
CA ALA A 237 5.72 2.87 -6.57
C ALA A 237 6.04 2.38 -5.15
N PHE A 238 6.83 1.31 -5.03
CA PHE A 238 7.19 0.73 -3.74
C PHE A 238 8.02 1.69 -2.88
N ALA A 239 9.08 2.28 -3.44
CA ALA A 239 9.96 3.19 -2.72
C ALA A 239 9.21 4.45 -2.23
N ASN A 240 8.37 5.04 -3.08
CA ASN A 240 7.52 6.16 -2.68
C ASN A 240 6.57 5.77 -1.55
N PHE A 241 5.88 4.62 -1.67
CA PHE A 241 4.98 4.14 -0.62
C PHE A 241 5.70 3.98 0.72
N VAL A 242 6.86 3.34 0.71
CA VAL A 242 7.66 3.10 1.91
C VAL A 242 8.12 4.41 2.55
N HIS A 243 8.63 5.34 1.74
CA HIS A 243 9.11 6.62 2.25
C HIS A 243 8.02 7.43 2.98
N PHE A 244 6.82 7.48 2.41
CA PHE A 244 5.74 8.32 2.94
C PHE A 244 4.82 7.60 3.94
N ASN A 245 4.94 6.27 4.09
CA ASN A 245 3.99 5.49 4.90
C ASN A 245 4.62 4.51 5.88
N MET A 246 5.90 4.13 5.71
CA MET A 246 6.54 3.10 6.52
C MET A 246 7.82 3.61 7.21
N PRO A 247 8.15 3.09 8.39
CA PRO A 247 7.35 2.18 9.23
C PRO A 247 6.04 2.81 9.70
N ASN A 248 5.13 1.97 10.26
CA ASN A 248 3.84 2.46 10.76
C ASN A 248 4.00 3.70 11.66
N GLY A 249 3.10 4.67 11.52
CA GLY A 249 3.20 5.99 12.15
C GLY A 249 3.98 7.03 11.33
N THR A 250 4.50 6.67 10.16
CA THR A 250 5.06 7.62 9.19
C THR A 250 3.93 8.38 8.47
N SER A 251 4.16 9.67 8.23
CA SER A 251 3.31 10.48 7.35
C SER A 251 4.14 11.13 6.25
N TYR A 252 3.47 11.61 5.21
CA TYR A 252 4.13 12.27 4.09
C TYR A 252 4.85 13.58 4.48
N THR A 253 4.43 14.21 5.59
CA THR A 253 5.09 15.41 6.15
C THR A 253 6.25 15.08 7.07
N HIS A 254 6.31 13.85 7.59
CA HIS A 254 7.34 13.38 8.52
C HIS A 254 7.84 11.98 8.13
N PRO A 255 8.57 11.86 7.00
CA PRO A 255 9.17 10.60 6.61
C PRO A 255 10.24 10.17 7.61
N ARG A 256 10.28 8.88 7.95
CA ARG A 256 11.28 8.31 8.88
C ARG A 256 12.49 7.71 8.19
N LEU A 257 12.34 7.29 6.95
CA LEU A 257 13.43 6.79 6.13
C LEU A 257 14.01 7.91 5.28
N THR A 258 15.32 7.90 5.06
CA THR A 258 15.91 8.73 4.02
C THR A 258 15.41 8.29 2.64
N GLN A 259 15.44 9.18 1.65
CA GLN A 259 15.09 8.81 0.28
C GLN A 259 15.96 7.64 -0.23
N GLN A 260 17.27 7.67 0.04
CA GLN A 260 18.18 6.61 -0.35
C GLN A 260 17.82 5.27 0.29
N ASP A 261 17.52 5.25 1.60
CA ASP A 261 17.11 4.02 2.29
C ASP A 261 15.79 3.48 1.73
N ALA A 262 14.83 4.35 1.41
CA ALA A 262 13.56 3.94 0.82
C ALA A 262 13.74 3.31 -0.58
N TRP A 263 14.61 3.87 -1.42
CA TRP A 263 14.94 3.28 -2.72
C TRP A 263 15.68 1.96 -2.58
N ASP A 264 16.69 1.89 -1.72
CA ASP A 264 17.52 0.70 -1.57
C ASP A 264 16.72 -0.46 -0.91
N VAL A 265 15.89 -0.18 0.10
CA VAL A 265 15.01 -1.22 0.68
C VAL A 265 13.92 -1.65 -0.29
N GLY A 266 13.39 -0.73 -1.10
CA GLY A 266 12.50 -1.07 -2.21
C GLY A 266 13.15 -2.06 -3.17
N ALA A 267 14.39 -1.80 -3.60
CA ALA A 267 15.15 -2.70 -4.45
C ALA A 267 15.33 -4.10 -3.83
N TYR A 268 15.59 -4.18 -2.52
CA TYR A 268 15.67 -5.45 -1.81
C TYR A 268 14.34 -6.21 -1.81
N VAL A 269 13.23 -5.54 -1.48
CA VAL A 269 11.92 -6.20 -1.39
C VAL A 269 11.41 -6.66 -2.76
N ILE A 270 11.55 -5.85 -3.80
CA ILE A 270 11.09 -6.26 -5.14
C ILE A 270 11.96 -7.34 -5.77
N SER A 271 13.22 -7.54 -5.30
CA SER A 271 14.09 -8.63 -5.76
C SER A 271 13.71 -9.99 -5.19
N GLN A 272 12.87 -10.03 -4.15
CA GLN A 272 12.50 -11.27 -3.49
C GLN A 272 11.47 -12.06 -4.32
N PRO A 273 11.44 -13.41 -4.17
CA PRO A 273 10.53 -14.26 -4.92
C PRO A 273 9.07 -13.97 -4.56
N ARG A 274 8.20 -13.99 -5.57
CA ARG A 274 6.76 -13.79 -5.44
C ARG A 274 6.01 -14.56 -6.50
N PRO A 275 4.66 -14.73 -6.39
CA PRO A 275 3.86 -15.41 -7.40
C PRO A 275 4.08 -14.78 -8.78
N LYS A 276 4.11 -15.63 -9.79
CA LYS A 276 4.30 -15.22 -11.19
C LYS A 276 2.94 -15.04 -11.86
N ARG A 277 2.78 -13.90 -12.54
CA ARG A 277 1.64 -13.66 -13.40
C ARG A 277 1.95 -14.13 -14.82
N ALA A 278 1.02 -14.85 -15.42
CA ALA A 278 1.08 -15.15 -16.85
C ALA A 278 0.82 -13.89 -17.70
N ASP A 279 1.24 -13.92 -18.96
CA ASP A 279 0.90 -12.93 -19.98
C ASP A 279 1.36 -11.48 -19.72
N LEU A 280 2.41 -11.29 -18.90
CA LEU A 280 3.01 -9.97 -18.67
C LEU A 280 3.63 -9.35 -19.93
N ASP A 281 3.95 -10.16 -20.92
CA ASP A 281 4.43 -9.75 -22.24
C ASP A 281 3.34 -9.04 -23.06
N LYS A 282 2.06 -9.23 -22.74
CA LYS A 282 0.91 -8.54 -23.36
C LYS A 282 0.66 -7.15 -22.78
N ASP A 283 1.18 -6.86 -21.59
CA ASP A 283 1.06 -5.55 -20.95
C ASP A 283 1.79 -4.48 -21.78
N PHE A 284 1.23 -3.27 -21.81
CA PHE A 284 1.79 -2.14 -22.55
C PHE A 284 1.98 -2.45 -24.03
N PRO A 285 0.90 -2.68 -24.79
CA PRO A 285 0.99 -2.99 -26.23
C PRO A 285 1.74 -1.89 -27.01
N ASP A 286 1.58 -0.60 -26.64
CA ASP A 286 2.51 0.44 -27.03
C ASP A 286 3.73 0.45 -26.09
N ARG A 287 4.82 -0.19 -26.52
CA ARG A 287 6.06 -0.30 -25.74
C ARG A 287 6.71 1.05 -25.43
N LEU A 288 6.45 2.08 -26.23
CA LEU A 288 6.94 3.44 -25.97
C LEU A 288 6.20 4.14 -24.82
N ALA A 289 5.01 3.64 -24.45
CA ALA A 289 4.25 4.12 -23.29
C ALA A 289 4.55 3.36 -21.99
N LYS A 290 5.38 2.30 -22.07
CA LYS A 290 5.74 1.47 -20.91
C LYS A 290 6.56 2.29 -19.90
N PRO A 291 6.18 2.33 -18.60
CA PRO A 291 6.97 3.01 -17.56
C PRO A 291 8.38 2.43 -17.43
N ALA A 292 9.33 3.31 -17.10
CA ALA A 292 10.75 2.96 -17.07
C ALA A 292 11.13 1.92 -16.00
N ASP A 293 10.31 1.74 -14.99
CA ASP A 293 10.54 0.84 -13.85
C ASP A 293 9.71 -0.46 -13.90
N ILE A 294 9.11 -0.79 -15.04
CA ILE A 294 8.43 -2.08 -15.20
C ILE A 294 9.47 -3.19 -15.29
N PRO A 295 9.49 -4.17 -14.33
CA PRO A 295 10.58 -5.13 -14.21
C PRO A 295 10.47 -6.33 -15.17
N TYR A 296 9.64 -6.26 -16.20
CA TYR A 296 9.44 -7.34 -17.20
C TYR A 296 9.32 -6.79 -18.61
N GLY A 297 9.88 -7.52 -19.57
CA GLY A 297 9.85 -7.18 -21.00
C GLY A 297 8.51 -7.53 -21.67
N PRO A 298 8.44 -7.35 -22.98
CA PRO A 298 9.47 -6.75 -23.83
C PRO A 298 9.58 -5.23 -23.68
N TYR A 299 10.78 -4.68 -24.00
CA TYR A 299 11.10 -3.24 -23.97
C TYR A 299 11.36 -2.72 -25.37
N ALA A 300 11.16 -1.41 -25.58
CA ALA A 300 11.48 -0.72 -26.83
C ALA A 300 12.87 -0.06 -26.82
N ASP A 301 13.48 0.13 -25.66
CA ASP A 301 14.62 1.04 -25.45
C ASP A 301 16.00 0.35 -25.44
N GLY A 302 16.05 -0.97 -25.45
CA GLY A 302 17.28 -1.76 -25.47
C GLY A 302 18.02 -1.87 -24.12
N PHE A 303 17.49 -1.31 -23.04
CA PHE A 303 18.08 -1.48 -21.70
C PHE A 303 17.71 -2.85 -21.11
N SER A 304 18.56 -3.32 -20.18
CA SER A 304 18.37 -4.60 -19.52
C SER A 304 17.21 -4.58 -18.52
N GLN A 305 16.57 -5.72 -18.29
CA GLN A 305 15.57 -5.91 -17.23
C GLN A 305 16.11 -5.46 -15.87
N LYS A 306 17.39 -5.70 -15.58
CA LYS A 306 18.02 -5.27 -14.33
C LYS A 306 17.99 -3.74 -14.18
N GLN A 307 18.19 -2.99 -15.27
CA GLN A 307 18.11 -1.53 -15.21
C GLN A 307 16.66 -1.04 -15.07
N HIS A 308 15.70 -1.69 -15.71
CA HIS A 308 14.28 -1.43 -15.48
C HIS A 308 13.85 -1.75 -14.04
N MET A 309 14.47 -2.73 -13.41
CA MET A 309 14.17 -3.12 -12.04
C MET A 309 14.77 -2.17 -11.00
N TYR A 310 16.00 -1.69 -11.21
CA TYR A 310 16.75 -0.96 -10.18
C TYR A 310 17.14 0.47 -10.55
N GLY A 311 16.91 0.89 -11.78
CA GLY A 311 17.39 2.17 -12.31
C GLY A 311 18.88 2.15 -12.67
N PRO A 312 19.50 3.32 -12.92
CA PRO A 312 18.85 4.63 -12.96
C PRO A 312 17.89 4.77 -14.16
N PHE A 313 16.73 5.38 -13.93
CA PHE A 313 15.65 5.42 -14.94
C PHE A 313 15.78 6.57 -15.94
N GLY A 314 16.58 7.60 -15.63
CA GLY A 314 16.80 8.74 -16.53
C GLY A 314 17.28 8.33 -17.94
N PRO A 315 18.28 7.46 -18.10
CA PRO A 315 18.73 6.98 -19.42
C PRO A 315 17.63 6.28 -20.22
N ILE A 316 16.80 5.45 -19.57
CA ILE A 316 15.65 4.78 -20.19
C ILE A 316 14.65 5.81 -20.74
N ARG A 317 14.24 6.79 -19.92
CA ARG A 317 13.33 7.86 -20.37
C ARG A 317 13.90 8.68 -21.53
N ALA A 318 15.20 8.99 -21.48
CA ALA A 318 15.86 9.70 -22.57
C ALA A 318 15.86 8.89 -23.87
N ALA A 319 16.05 7.57 -23.81
CA ALA A 319 15.98 6.69 -24.97
C ALA A 319 14.54 6.62 -25.53
N ILE A 320 13.55 6.43 -24.67
CA ILE A 320 12.13 6.43 -25.07
C ILE A 320 11.74 7.77 -25.71
N ALA A 321 12.17 8.90 -25.16
CA ALA A 321 11.90 10.22 -25.75
C ALA A 321 12.49 10.35 -27.18
N ARG A 322 13.73 9.86 -27.38
CA ARG A 322 14.35 9.84 -28.73
C ARG A 322 13.61 8.92 -29.70
N LEU A 323 13.13 7.77 -29.25
CA LEU A 323 12.34 6.85 -30.09
C LEU A 323 10.99 7.45 -30.49
N LYS A 324 10.31 8.12 -29.55
CA LYS A 324 9.05 8.86 -29.85
C LYS A 324 9.27 9.96 -30.87
N ALA A 325 10.35 10.75 -30.74
CA ALA A 325 10.69 11.81 -31.68
C ALA A 325 11.02 11.32 -33.10
N LYS A 326 11.46 10.08 -33.26
CA LYS A 326 11.71 9.47 -34.58
C LYS A 326 10.45 8.88 -35.23
N LYS A 327 9.38 8.66 -34.45
CA LYS A 327 8.13 8.09 -34.94
C LYS A 327 7.16 9.17 -35.45
N ASN A 328 7.31 10.40 -34.96
CA ASN A 328 6.61 11.60 -35.43
C ASN A 328 7.34 12.26 -36.59
#